data_6c7ec0bfeddf021043890f403ba79a0e
#
_entry.id   6c7ec0bfeddf021043890f403ba79a0e
#
_cell.length_a   1.000
_cell.length_b   1.000
_cell.length_c   1.000
_cell.angle_alpha   90.00
_cell.angle_beta   90.00
_cell.angle_gamma   90.00
#
_symmetry.space_group_name_H-M   'P 1'
#
loop_
_entity.id
_entity.type
_entity.pdbx_description
1 polymer ?
#
loop_
_entity_poly.entity_id
_entity_poly.type
_entity_poly.pdbx_seq_one_letter_code
_entity_poly.pdbx_strand_id
1 'polypeptide(L)'
;MLHIVPLPLPDTHTDPSWRDLCTLIRANERELIGGPQWDVDDESHLASEREDTESVHRRWLAYVDDAPAGFLAAGTSLVDSPESATVAVYVLPEHRSRGVATALIESFKADPPPGLTRVKAWVETPITDGATLSPPSGHGAIDPDHPGVRLALKQGLRLGIVERVSRYDFATPLVDPAEALAEAQARAGDEYEVLTWEGESPEDLLTGQAVLKERMAVDQPLGDLTVVETSWDAERLRERERVTLLTNRLFHAVVRHVPSGTVAAVSEMALDRSNPEAFVDQYDTIVLPEHRGRRLGMLVKAANLLQVRQAVPTATSIVTWNAAENRYMLEVNEALGFYPILISGGFEAQLSSAVLPH
;
A
#
# COMPACT_ATOMS: atom_id res chain seq x y z
N MET A 1 26.86 -2.87 22.09
CA MET A 1 25.79 -3.40 23.00
C MET A 1 24.46 -3.12 22.33
N LEU A 2 23.47 -4.05 22.39
CA LEU A 2 22.13 -3.80 21.83
C LEU A 2 21.32 -2.94 22.80
N HIS A 3 20.70 -1.86 22.30
CA HIS A 3 19.70 -1.07 23.03
C HIS A 3 18.58 -0.63 22.09
N ILE A 4 17.37 -0.48 22.65
CA ILE A 4 16.16 -0.07 21.91
C ILE A 4 15.72 1.29 22.44
N VAL A 5 15.43 2.21 21.53
CA VAL A 5 15.01 3.58 21.83
C VAL A 5 13.65 3.85 21.21
N PRO A 6 12.64 4.29 21.95
CA PRO A 6 11.41 4.80 21.36
C PRO A 6 11.70 6.09 20.60
N LEU A 7 11.09 6.23 19.42
CA LEU A 7 11.26 7.41 18.57
C LEU A 7 9.92 8.17 18.49
N PRO A 8 9.74 9.24 19.26
CA PRO A 8 8.63 10.16 19.07
C PRO A 8 8.78 10.91 17.74
N LEU A 9 7.69 11.48 17.25
CA LEU A 9 7.73 12.31 16.05
C LEU A 9 8.59 13.57 16.34
N PRO A 10 9.69 13.80 15.60
CA PRO A 10 10.61 14.89 15.92
C PRO A 10 10.10 16.25 15.41
N ASP A 11 10.70 17.35 15.87
CA ASP A 11 10.37 18.71 15.41
C ASP A 11 10.96 19.04 14.03
N THR A 12 11.97 18.32 13.57
CA THR A 12 12.61 18.55 12.26
C THR A 12 13.06 17.25 11.63
N HIS A 13 13.04 17.20 10.29
CA HIS A 13 13.57 16.07 9.53
C HIS A 13 15.10 15.89 9.69
N THR A 14 15.79 16.89 10.27
CA THR A 14 17.24 16.84 10.52
C THR A 14 17.59 16.16 11.84
N ASP A 15 16.61 15.75 12.63
CA ASP A 15 16.84 14.97 13.86
C ASP A 15 17.66 13.70 13.53
N PRO A 16 18.74 13.42 14.26
CA PRO A 16 19.60 12.26 13.97
C PRO A 16 18.86 10.93 13.98
N SER A 17 17.98 10.71 14.97
CA SER A 17 17.23 9.45 15.08
C SER A 17 16.18 9.31 13.96
N TRP A 18 15.60 10.43 13.51
CA TRP A 18 14.72 10.42 12.33
C TRP A 18 15.47 10.02 11.06
N ARG A 19 16.66 10.58 10.86
CA ARG A 19 17.54 10.21 9.72
C ARG A 19 17.96 8.75 9.77
N ASP A 20 18.23 8.22 10.96
CA ASP A 20 18.54 6.80 11.15
C ASP A 20 17.34 5.95 10.74
N LEU A 21 16.11 6.31 11.17
CA LEU A 21 14.88 5.64 10.76
C LEU A 21 14.70 5.66 9.23
N CYS A 22 14.76 6.83 8.61
CA CYS A 22 14.60 6.97 7.17
C CYS A 22 15.68 6.20 6.39
N THR A 23 16.91 6.15 6.91
CA THR A 23 17.99 5.35 6.32
C THR A 23 17.68 3.85 6.38
N LEU A 24 17.14 3.36 7.48
CA LEU A 24 16.75 1.96 7.64
C LEU A 24 15.52 1.61 6.78
N ILE A 25 14.55 2.52 6.63
CA ILE A 25 13.42 2.34 5.72
C ILE A 25 13.92 2.19 4.28
N ARG A 26 14.73 3.12 3.80
CA ARG A 26 15.33 3.02 2.45
C ARG A 26 16.17 1.76 2.27
N ALA A 27 16.88 1.31 3.30
CA ALA A 27 17.64 0.06 3.24
C ALA A 27 16.71 -1.16 3.05
N ASN A 28 15.56 -1.19 3.74
CA ASN A 28 14.54 -2.22 3.56
C ASN A 28 13.97 -2.23 2.14
N GLU A 29 13.56 -1.05 1.63
CA GLU A 29 12.98 -0.92 0.29
C GLU A 29 13.98 -1.33 -0.80
N ARG A 30 15.23 -0.88 -0.68
CA ARG A 30 16.30 -1.24 -1.63
C ARG A 30 16.70 -2.71 -1.58
N GLU A 31 16.57 -3.37 -0.43
CA GLU A 31 16.78 -4.82 -0.34
C GLU A 31 15.71 -5.58 -1.14
N LEU A 32 14.46 -5.08 -1.14
CA LEU A 32 13.34 -5.71 -1.85
C LEU A 32 13.41 -5.54 -3.37
N ILE A 33 13.69 -4.33 -3.86
CA ILE A 33 13.57 -4.01 -5.29
C ILE A 33 14.91 -3.74 -5.99
N GLY A 34 16.00 -3.67 -5.25
CA GLY A 34 17.35 -3.48 -5.78
C GLY A 34 17.69 -2.05 -6.21
N GLY A 35 16.84 -1.06 -5.90
CA GLY A 35 17.03 0.32 -6.33
C GLY A 35 16.28 1.34 -5.46
N PRO A 36 16.38 2.64 -5.81
CA PRO A 36 15.85 3.73 -5.00
C PRO A 36 14.37 4.08 -5.30
N GLN A 37 13.65 3.27 -6.07
CA GLN A 37 12.34 3.63 -6.60
C GLN A 37 11.24 3.81 -5.54
N TRP A 38 11.43 3.26 -4.35
CA TRP A 38 10.55 3.48 -3.18
C TRP A 38 11.19 4.38 -2.11
N ASP A 39 12.34 4.97 -2.40
CA ASP A 39 12.93 5.93 -1.47
C ASP A 39 12.03 7.17 -1.34
N VAL A 40 11.78 7.57 -0.10
CA VAL A 40 11.14 8.84 0.25
C VAL A 40 12.18 9.70 0.99
N ASP A 41 12.22 11.01 0.73
CA ASP A 41 13.12 11.89 1.48
C ASP A 41 12.63 12.13 2.91
N ASP A 42 13.57 12.49 3.78
CA ASP A 42 13.33 12.60 5.22
C ASP A 42 12.31 13.71 5.56
N GLU A 43 12.25 14.78 4.78
CA GLU A 43 11.33 15.92 4.97
C GLU A 43 9.90 15.53 4.56
N SER A 44 9.75 14.94 3.37
CA SER A 44 8.46 14.45 2.85
C SER A 44 7.86 13.40 3.77
N HIS A 45 8.68 12.46 4.26
CA HIS A 45 8.21 11.44 5.21
C HIS A 45 7.68 12.09 6.50
N LEU A 46 8.44 13.04 7.09
CA LEU A 46 8.01 13.73 8.30
C LEU A 46 6.74 14.57 8.06
N ALA A 47 6.65 15.27 6.93
CA ALA A 47 5.50 16.09 6.59
C ALA A 47 4.22 15.24 6.45
N SER A 48 4.29 14.12 5.75
CA SER A 48 3.16 13.19 5.61
C SER A 48 2.66 12.70 6.96
N GLU A 49 3.57 12.31 7.87
CA GLU A 49 3.19 11.80 9.17
C GLU A 49 2.60 12.86 10.12
N ARG A 50 3.04 14.10 10.01
CA ARG A 50 2.51 15.21 10.83
C ARG A 50 1.10 15.61 10.44
N GLU A 51 0.81 15.54 9.16
CA GLU A 51 -0.49 15.92 8.63
C GLU A 51 -1.51 14.77 8.64
N ASP A 52 -1.06 13.53 8.92
CA ASP A 52 -1.97 12.40 9.11
C ASP A 52 -2.70 12.52 10.44
N THR A 53 -3.96 12.93 10.38
CA THR A 53 -4.84 13.05 11.55
C THR A 53 -5.67 11.80 11.82
N GLU A 54 -5.67 10.84 10.89
CA GLU A 54 -6.46 9.61 11.00
C GLU A 54 -5.68 8.45 11.61
N SER A 55 -4.34 8.59 11.76
CA SER A 55 -3.49 7.52 12.29
C SER A 55 -2.58 7.99 13.40
N VAL A 56 -2.17 7.06 14.25
CA VAL A 56 -1.08 7.23 15.21
C VAL A 56 0.02 6.25 14.92
N HIS A 57 1.23 6.76 14.83
CA HIS A 57 2.42 5.96 14.59
C HIS A 57 3.32 5.91 15.82
N ARG A 58 3.71 4.70 16.22
CA ARG A 58 4.70 4.44 17.26
C ARG A 58 5.92 3.78 16.65
N ARG A 59 7.12 4.17 17.09
CA ARG A 59 8.37 3.71 16.48
C ARG A 59 9.41 3.41 17.52
N TRP A 60 10.25 2.42 17.25
CA TRP A 60 11.42 2.07 18.03
C TRP A 60 12.60 1.84 17.10
N LEU A 61 13.75 2.36 17.48
CA LEU A 61 15.03 2.11 16.83
C LEU A 61 15.86 1.15 17.65
N ALA A 62 16.52 0.23 16.99
CA ALA A 62 17.53 -0.65 17.57
C ALA A 62 18.91 -0.15 17.17
N TYR A 63 19.78 0.01 18.17
CA TYR A 63 21.19 0.31 17.98
C TYR A 63 22.06 -0.83 18.47
N VAL A 64 23.10 -1.15 17.72
CA VAL A 64 24.16 -2.09 18.11
C VAL A 64 25.49 -1.35 18.06
N ASP A 65 26.16 -1.24 19.23
CA ASP A 65 27.40 -0.49 19.37
C ASP A 65 27.28 0.95 18.81
N ASP A 66 26.16 1.61 19.17
CA ASP A 66 25.78 2.97 18.80
C ASP A 66 25.51 3.20 17.29
N ALA A 67 25.49 2.13 16.47
CA ALA A 67 25.07 2.20 15.08
C ALA A 67 23.62 1.71 14.89
N PRO A 68 22.81 2.35 14.03
CA PRO A 68 21.44 1.91 13.74
C PRO A 68 21.45 0.51 13.11
N ALA A 69 20.63 -0.40 13.65
CA ALA A 69 20.63 -1.81 13.29
C ALA A 69 19.27 -2.32 12.81
N GLY A 70 18.19 -1.60 13.13
CA GLY A 70 16.83 -1.97 12.72
C GLY A 70 15.79 -1.06 13.35
N PHE A 71 14.54 -1.22 12.90
CA PHE A 71 13.41 -0.49 13.46
C PHE A 71 12.16 -1.37 13.60
N LEU A 72 11.22 -0.92 14.42
CA LEU A 72 9.84 -1.33 14.43
C LEU A 72 8.98 -0.07 14.29
N ALA A 73 8.01 -0.11 13.38
CA ALA A 73 6.97 0.90 13.25
C ALA A 73 5.60 0.24 13.38
N ALA A 74 4.70 0.87 14.14
CA ALA A 74 3.33 0.42 14.36
C ALA A 74 2.37 1.55 14.08
N GLY A 75 1.52 1.40 13.06
CA GLY A 75 0.46 2.32 12.69
C GLY A 75 -0.90 1.82 13.17
N THR A 76 -1.70 2.70 13.78
CA THR A 76 -3.07 2.41 14.25
C THR A 76 -4.01 3.46 13.69
N SER A 77 -5.05 3.04 12.95
CA SER A 77 -6.12 3.95 12.53
C SER A 77 -6.97 4.37 13.74
N LEU A 78 -7.18 5.67 13.88
CA LEU A 78 -8.04 6.23 14.93
C LEU A 78 -9.53 6.21 14.53
N VAL A 79 -9.80 6.10 13.24
CA VAL A 79 -11.15 6.24 12.68
C VAL A 79 -11.77 4.87 12.40
N ASP A 80 -11.05 4.01 11.66
CA ASP A 80 -11.65 2.78 11.14
C ASP A 80 -11.41 1.55 12.04
N SER A 81 -10.24 1.46 12.70
CA SER A 81 -9.89 0.27 13.50
C SER A 81 -8.89 0.60 14.63
N PRO A 82 -9.31 1.37 15.65
CA PRO A 82 -8.40 1.80 16.72
C PRO A 82 -7.88 0.63 17.58
N GLU A 83 -8.54 -0.51 17.52
CA GLU A 83 -8.13 -1.75 18.22
C GLU A 83 -7.11 -2.58 17.43
N SER A 84 -6.68 -2.13 16.24
CA SER A 84 -5.78 -2.87 15.36
C SER A 84 -4.51 -2.05 15.04
N ALA A 85 -3.34 -2.69 15.12
CA ALA A 85 -2.09 -2.09 14.67
C ALA A 85 -1.48 -2.86 13.51
N THR A 86 -1.02 -2.15 12.48
CA THR A 86 -0.17 -2.71 11.43
C THR A 86 1.28 -2.49 11.82
N VAL A 87 2.06 -3.55 11.91
CA VAL A 87 3.44 -3.53 12.41
C VAL A 87 4.42 -3.91 11.30
N ALA A 88 5.41 -3.07 11.09
CA ALA A 88 6.58 -3.32 10.24
C ALA A 88 7.83 -3.49 11.11
N VAL A 89 8.65 -4.48 10.81
CA VAL A 89 9.94 -4.73 11.50
C VAL A 89 11.01 -4.98 10.45
N TYR A 90 12.08 -4.21 10.53
CA TYR A 90 13.26 -4.41 9.69
C TYR A 90 14.53 -4.47 10.54
N VAL A 91 15.44 -5.34 10.15
CA VAL A 91 16.79 -5.46 10.75
C VAL A 91 17.80 -5.61 9.62
N LEU A 92 18.84 -4.79 9.65
CA LEU A 92 19.94 -4.86 8.68
C LEU A 92 20.51 -6.29 8.62
N PRO A 93 20.84 -6.79 7.41
CA PRO A 93 21.29 -8.18 7.21
C PRO A 93 22.39 -8.64 8.17
N GLU A 94 23.40 -7.80 8.43
CA GLU A 94 24.53 -8.08 9.32
C GLU A 94 24.15 -8.19 10.81
N HIS A 95 22.96 -7.70 11.19
CA HIS A 95 22.44 -7.75 12.57
C HIS A 95 21.35 -8.80 12.76
N ARG A 96 20.96 -9.54 11.72
CA ARG A 96 19.95 -10.61 11.80
C ARG A 96 20.44 -11.78 12.65
N SER A 97 19.50 -12.55 13.16
CA SER A 97 19.75 -13.73 14.04
C SER A 97 20.49 -13.41 15.34
N ARG A 98 20.57 -12.14 15.74
CA ARG A 98 21.22 -11.68 16.99
C ARG A 98 20.22 -11.16 18.02
N GLY A 99 18.92 -11.43 17.86
CA GLY A 99 17.88 -11.02 18.82
C GLY A 99 17.33 -9.62 18.61
N VAL A 100 17.80 -8.84 17.63
CA VAL A 100 17.39 -7.43 17.41
C VAL A 100 15.89 -7.33 17.17
N ALA A 101 15.33 -8.10 16.22
CA ALA A 101 13.88 -8.09 15.96
C ALA A 101 13.06 -8.49 17.20
N THR A 102 13.54 -9.47 17.97
CA THR A 102 12.88 -9.88 19.21
C THR A 102 12.85 -8.73 20.24
N ALA A 103 13.97 -8.01 20.41
CA ALA A 103 14.04 -6.89 21.35
C ALA A 103 13.11 -5.74 20.93
N LEU A 104 13.02 -5.42 19.63
CA LEU A 104 12.07 -4.44 19.08
C LEU A 104 10.61 -4.85 19.37
N ILE A 105 10.25 -6.10 19.11
CA ILE A 105 8.90 -6.61 19.35
C ILE A 105 8.57 -6.61 20.85
N GLU A 106 9.48 -6.97 21.71
CA GLU A 106 9.25 -6.91 23.16
C GLU A 106 9.08 -5.46 23.65
N SER A 107 9.76 -4.48 23.04
CA SER A 107 9.54 -3.06 23.34
C SER A 107 8.14 -2.59 22.93
N PHE A 108 7.65 -3.03 21.76
CA PHE A 108 6.27 -2.78 21.32
C PHE A 108 5.24 -3.44 22.26
N LYS A 109 5.46 -4.68 22.67
CA LYS A 109 4.58 -5.39 23.62
C LYS A 109 4.55 -4.78 25.01
N ALA A 110 5.64 -4.14 25.43
CA ALA A 110 5.73 -3.46 26.73
C ALA A 110 4.95 -2.12 26.77
N ASP A 111 4.76 -1.48 25.60
CA ASP A 111 4.01 -0.23 25.47
C ASP A 111 3.11 -0.29 24.22
N PRO A 112 2.05 -1.13 24.20
CA PRO A 112 1.14 -1.25 23.06
C PRO A 112 0.20 -0.05 22.97
N PRO A 113 -0.40 0.21 21.78
CA PRO A 113 -1.51 1.15 21.68
C PRO A 113 -2.65 0.78 22.61
N PRO A 114 -3.33 1.77 23.23
CA PRO A 114 -4.47 1.50 24.11
C PRO A 114 -5.58 0.72 23.41
N GLY A 115 -6.09 -0.32 24.05
CA GLY A 115 -7.19 -1.12 23.52
C GLY A 115 -6.80 -2.05 22.37
N LEU A 116 -5.52 -2.23 22.09
CA LEU A 116 -5.05 -3.12 21.03
C LEU A 116 -5.51 -4.56 21.25
N THR A 117 -6.24 -5.11 20.29
CA THR A 117 -6.69 -6.52 20.31
C THR A 117 -6.22 -7.30 19.08
N ARG A 118 -5.69 -6.60 18.07
CA ARG A 118 -5.30 -7.21 16.80
C ARG A 118 -4.00 -6.60 16.28
N VAL A 119 -3.14 -7.45 15.75
CA VAL A 119 -1.90 -7.03 15.06
C VAL A 119 -1.92 -7.60 13.66
N LYS A 120 -1.59 -6.75 12.70
CA LYS A 120 -1.38 -7.09 11.29
C LYS A 120 0.08 -6.83 10.91
N ALA A 121 0.58 -7.58 9.95
CA ALA A 121 1.89 -7.33 9.32
C ALA A 121 1.81 -7.69 7.84
N TRP A 122 2.47 -6.91 7.00
CA TRP A 122 2.69 -7.23 5.60
C TRP A 122 4.16 -7.60 5.41
N VAL A 123 4.41 -8.66 4.65
CA VAL A 123 5.76 -9.16 4.39
C VAL A 123 5.92 -9.35 2.89
N GLU A 124 6.72 -8.50 2.29
CA GLU A 124 7.12 -8.62 0.90
C GLU A 124 8.26 -9.62 0.76
N THR A 125 8.17 -10.49 -0.24
CA THR A 125 9.20 -11.49 -0.56
C THR A 125 9.48 -11.53 -2.05
N PRO A 126 10.70 -11.88 -2.48
CA PRO A 126 10.94 -12.27 -3.86
C PRO A 126 10.05 -13.44 -4.28
N ILE A 127 9.77 -13.52 -5.58
CA ILE A 127 9.13 -14.71 -6.17
C ILE A 127 10.11 -15.88 -6.07
N THR A 128 9.66 -17.05 -5.64
CA THR A 128 10.48 -18.25 -5.47
C THR A 128 9.83 -19.47 -6.12
N ASP A 129 10.68 -20.38 -6.62
CA ASP A 129 10.29 -21.72 -7.06
C ASP A 129 10.46 -22.78 -5.93
N GLY A 130 10.83 -22.34 -4.72
CA GLY A 130 11.08 -23.18 -3.56
C GLY A 130 9.83 -23.65 -2.82
N ALA A 131 9.99 -23.90 -1.51
CA ALA A 131 8.86 -24.20 -0.62
C ALA A 131 7.88 -23.04 -0.58
N THR A 132 6.59 -23.33 -0.45
CA THR A 132 5.53 -22.33 -0.43
C THR A 132 4.56 -22.54 0.72
N LEU A 133 4.07 -21.43 1.29
CA LEU A 133 2.99 -21.37 2.26
C LEU A 133 1.82 -20.63 1.63
N SER A 134 0.65 -21.28 1.57
CA SER A 134 -0.58 -20.66 1.06
C SER A 134 -1.50 -20.23 2.21
N PRO A 135 -2.30 -19.18 2.03
CA PRO A 135 -3.38 -18.85 2.97
C PRO A 135 -4.50 -19.88 2.92
N PRO A 136 -5.43 -19.91 3.88
CA PRO A 136 -6.57 -20.84 3.90
C PRO A 136 -7.43 -20.79 2.64
N SER A 137 -7.54 -19.64 1.97
CA SER A 137 -8.24 -19.50 0.69
C SER A 137 -7.61 -20.34 -0.43
N GLY A 138 -6.36 -20.78 -0.28
CA GLY A 138 -5.61 -21.54 -1.29
C GLY A 138 -5.14 -20.70 -2.49
N HIS A 139 -5.35 -19.37 -2.48
CA HIS A 139 -4.96 -18.48 -3.55
C HIS A 139 -3.63 -17.78 -3.26
N GLY A 140 -2.67 -17.97 -4.16
CA GLY A 140 -1.31 -17.45 -3.99
C GLY A 140 -0.48 -18.25 -2.98
N ALA A 141 0.79 -17.93 -2.91
CA ALA A 141 1.71 -18.54 -1.97
C ALA A 141 2.92 -17.62 -1.73
N ILE A 142 3.53 -17.72 -0.55
CA ILE A 142 4.70 -16.96 -0.12
C ILE A 142 5.80 -17.92 0.33
N ASP A 143 7.05 -17.49 0.27
CA ASP A 143 8.19 -18.24 0.77
C ASP A 143 8.17 -18.37 2.31
N PRO A 144 7.95 -19.57 2.89
CA PRO A 144 7.93 -19.77 4.33
C PRO A 144 9.30 -19.60 4.99
N ASP A 145 10.39 -19.70 4.21
CA ASP A 145 11.76 -19.62 4.70
C ASP A 145 12.27 -18.17 4.71
N HIS A 146 11.54 -17.23 4.12
CA HIS A 146 11.88 -15.82 4.19
C HIS A 146 11.93 -15.33 5.65
N PRO A 147 12.97 -14.56 6.07
CA PRO A 147 13.13 -14.15 7.47
C PRO A 147 11.92 -13.45 8.06
N GLY A 148 11.27 -12.57 7.31
CA GLY A 148 10.06 -11.85 7.73
C GLY A 148 8.87 -12.79 7.94
N VAL A 149 8.66 -13.77 7.05
CA VAL A 149 7.59 -14.78 7.18
C VAL A 149 7.82 -15.65 8.41
N ARG A 150 9.04 -16.15 8.61
CA ARG A 150 9.39 -16.91 9.83
C ARG A 150 9.18 -16.09 11.10
N LEU A 151 9.51 -14.80 11.07
CA LEU A 151 9.30 -13.92 12.22
C LEU A 151 7.80 -13.77 12.52
N ALA A 152 6.97 -13.47 11.50
CA ALA A 152 5.53 -13.33 11.65
C ALA A 152 4.90 -14.62 12.24
N LEU A 153 5.21 -15.78 11.67
CA LEU A 153 4.74 -17.07 12.16
C LEU A 153 5.21 -17.36 13.59
N LYS A 154 6.47 -17.06 13.92
CA LYS A 154 7.01 -17.23 15.29
C LYS A 154 6.29 -16.34 16.31
N GLN A 155 5.82 -15.16 15.91
CA GLN A 155 5.02 -14.27 16.76
C GLN A 155 3.54 -14.67 16.85
N GLY A 156 3.14 -15.77 16.20
CA GLY A 156 1.78 -16.29 16.24
C GLY A 156 0.82 -15.64 15.24
N LEU A 157 1.33 -14.81 14.31
CA LEU A 157 0.51 -14.31 13.23
C LEU A 157 0.24 -15.44 12.21
N ARG A 158 -0.92 -15.42 11.57
CA ARG A 158 -1.32 -16.38 10.54
C ARG A 158 -1.40 -15.65 9.20
N LEU A 159 -0.94 -16.31 8.15
CA LEU A 159 -1.11 -15.81 6.78
C LEU A 159 -2.60 -15.85 6.42
N GLY A 160 -3.19 -14.69 6.17
CA GLY A 160 -4.61 -14.57 5.81
C GLY A 160 -4.81 -14.32 4.32
N ILE A 161 -3.87 -13.64 3.66
CA ILE A 161 -3.96 -13.30 2.24
C ILE A 161 -2.56 -13.28 1.60
N VAL A 162 -2.54 -13.53 0.31
CA VAL A 162 -1.35 -13.30 -0.53
C VAL A 162 -1.73 -12.36 -1.66
N GLU A 163 -0.92 -11.34 -1.85
CA GLU A 163 -1.04 -10.39 -2.96
C GLU A 163 0.15 -10.52 -3.92
N ARG A 164 -0.11 -10.27 -5.18
CA ARG A 164 0.90 -10.09 -6.20
C ARG A 164 1.24 -8.60 -6.31
N VAL A 165 2.52 -8.26 -6.16
CA VAL A 165 3.05 -6.96 -6.52
C VAL A 165 3.46 -7.04 -7.98
N SER A 166 2.81 -6.27 -8.83
CA SER A 166 3.02 -6.29 -10.28
C SER A 166 3.51 -4.95 -10.78
N ARG A 167 4.39 -4.98 -11.78
CA ARG A 167 5.00 -3.81 -12.41
C ARG A 167 4.58 -3.72 -13.87
N TYR A 168 4.35 -2.49 -14.32
CA TYR A 168 4.18 -2.12 -15.72
C TYR A 168 5.33 -1.21 -16.13
N ASP A 169 5.97 -1.46 -17.27
CA ASP A 169 7.06 -0.63 -17.80
C ASP A 169 6.60 0.18 -19.00
N PHE A 170 6.75 1.50 -18.94
CA PHE A 170 6.38 2.40 -20.04
C PHE A 170 7.24 2.20 -21.29
N ALA A 171 8.47 1.71 -21.13
CA ALA A 171 9.37 1.48 -22.26
C ALA A 171 9.01 0.23 -23.09
N THR A 172 8.34 -0.75 -22.48
CA THR A 172 8.03 -2.04 -23.11
C THR A 172 6.57 -2.46 -22.87
N PRO A 173 5.59 -1.63 -23.23
CA PRO A 173 4.18 -1.97 -23.02
C PRO A 173 3.80 -3.19 -23.86
N LEU A 174 3.01 -4.11 -23.29
CA LEU A 174 2.47 -5.25 -24.04
C LEU A 174 1.45 -4.79 -25.06
N VAL A 175 0.64 -3.81 -24.70
CA VAL A 175 -0.37 -3.17 -25.54
C VAL A 175 -0.23 -1.65 -25.41
N ASP A 176 -0.38 -0.89 -26.49
CA ASP A 176 -0.42 0.57 -26.38
C ASP A 176 -1.64 0.98 -25.53
N PRO A 177 -1.44 1.72 -24.41
CA PRO A 177 -2.56 2.19 -23.60
C PRO A 177 -3.63 2.97 -24.39
N ALA A 178 -3.27 3.63 -25.49
CA ALA A 178 -4.23 4.33 -26.33
C ALA A 178 -5.14 3.35 -27.09
N GLU A 179 -4.58 2.22 -27.56
CA GLU A 179 -5.36 1.16 -28.22
C GLU A 179 -6.27 0.47 -27.20
N ALA A 180 -5.74 0.16 -26.00
CA ALA A 180 -6.50 -0.43 -24.91
C ALA A 180 -7.67 0.48 -24.47
N LEU A 181 -7.42 1.80 -24.37
CA LEU A 181 -8.43 2.81 -24.07
C LEU A 181 -9.54 2.83 -25.14
N ALA A 182 -9.16 2.89 -26.41
CA ALA A 182 -10.11 2.96 -27.52
C ALA A 182 -10.99 1.69 -27.58
N GLU A 183 -10.39 0.50 -27.42
CA GLU A 183 -11.14 -0.76 -27.38
C GLU A 183 -12.09 -0.82 -26.17
N ALA A 184 -11.61 -0.42 -24.98
CA ALA A 184 -12.43 -0.41 -23.77
C ALA A 184 -13.60 0.58 -23.90
N GLN A 185 -13.37 1.78 -24.46
CA GLN A 185 -14.42 2.77 -24.70
C GLN A 185 -15.48 2.25 -25.69
N ALA A 186 -15.06 1.60 -26.78
CA ALA A 186 -15.97 1.00 -27.74
C ALA A 186 -16.86 -0.09 -27.11
N ARG A 187 -16.35 -0.80 -26.11
CA ARG A 187 -17.12 -1.81 -25.36
C ARG A 187 -18.02 -1.22 -24.28
N ALA A 188 -17.58 -0.13 -23.62
CA ALA A 188 -18.39 0.60 -22.67
C ALA A 188 -19.61 1.26 -23.32
N GLY A 189 -19.44 1.78 -24.54
CA GLY A 189 -20.49 2.51 -25.28
C GLY A 189 -20.58 3.98 -24.88
N ASP A 190 -21.51 4.69 -25.54
CA ASP A 190 -21.67 6.14 -25.41
C ASP A 190 -22.33 6.58 -24.08
N GLU A 191 -22.86 5.62 -23.31
CA GLU A 191 -23.43 5.89 -21.98
C GLU A 191 -22.36 6.10 -20.92
N TYR A 192 -21.08 5.85 -21.23
CA TYR A 192 -19.96 5.98 -20.31
C TYR A 192 -18.91 6.94 -20.85
N GLU A 193 -18.62 7.97 -20.09
CA GLU A 193 -17.54 8.90 -20.37
C GLU A 193 -16.40 8.73 -19.37
N VAL A 194 -15.15 8.83 -19.83
CA VAL A 194 -13.97 8.83 -18.98
C VAL A 194 -13.50 10.26 -18.76
N LEU A 195 -13.22 10.62 -17.51
CA LEU A 195 -12.70 11.90 -17.07
C LEU A 195 -11.35 11.66 -16.41
N THR A 196 -10.36 12.49 -16.71
CA THR A 196 -9.01 12.41 -16.11
C THR A 196 -8.54 13.78 -15.64
N TRP A 197 -7.83 13.83 -14.52
CA TRP A 197 -7.21 15.06 -14.00
C TRP A 197 -6.04 14.72 -13.08
N GLU A 198 -5.19 15.71 -12.85
CA GLU A 198 -4.11 15.68 -11.86
C GLU A 198 -4.48 16.60 -10.69
N GLY A 199 -4.15 16.20 -9.47
CA GLY A 199 -4.38 17.00 -8.26
C GLY A 199 -5.74 16.70 -7.61
N GLU A 200 -6.34 17.73 -7.02
CA GLU A 200 -7.62 17.60 -6.30
C GLU A 200 -8.77 17.23 -7.23
N SER A 201 -9.65 16.39 -6.72
CA SER A 201 -10.85 15.97 -7.45
C SER A 201 -11.87 17.12 -7.61
N PRO A 202 -12.54 17.22 -8.79
CA PRO A 202 -13.67 18.12 -8.96
C PRO A 202 -14.76 17.87 -7.92
N GLU A 203 -15.36 18.96 -7.44
CA GLU A 203 -16.34 18.93 -6.33
C GLU A 203 -17.56 18.04 -6.64
N ASP A 204 -18.03 18.07 -7.89
CA ASP A 204 -19.15 17.26 -8.38
C ASP A 204 -18.87 15.76 -8.47
N LEU A 205 -17.60 15.34 -8.37
CA LEU A 205 -17.20 13.94 -8.41
C LEU A 205 -16.89 13.35 -7.03
N LEU A 206 -16.62 14.18 -6.01
CA LEU A 206 -16.17 13.73 -4.69
C LEU A 206 -17.13 12.72 -4.04
N THR A 207 -18.43 13.04 -3.99
CA THR A 207 -19.42 12.13 -3.38
C THR A 207 -19.45 10.77 -4.07
N GLY A 208 -19.36 10.75 -5.40
CA GLY A 208 -19.33 9.49 -6.15
C GLY A 208 -18.04 8.69 -5.93
N GLN A 209 -16.90 9.37 -5.80
CA GLN A 209 -15.63 8.72 -5.50
C GLN A 209 -15.59 8.19 -4.05
N ALA A 210 -16.16 8.92 -3.09
CA ALA A 210 -16.28 8.48 -1.70
C ALA A 210 -17.07 7.16 -1.60
N VAL A 211 -18.17 7.02 -2.34
CA VAL A 211 -18.93 5.76 -2.45
C VAL A 211 -18.06 4.63 -2.99
N LEU A 212 -17.25 4.88 -4.02
CA LEU A 212 -16.33 3.87 -4.56
C LEU A 212 -15.24 3.50 -3.55
N LYS A 213 -14.73 4.47 -2.80
CA LYS A 213 -13.71 4.26 -1.76
C LYS A 213 -14.25 3.39 -0.62
N GLU A 214 -15.48 3.65 -0.16
CA GLU A 214 -16.16 2.82 0.83
C GLU A 214 -16.36 1.38 0.33
N ARG A 215 -16.76 1.23 -0.93
CA ARG A 215 -16.93 -0.08 -1.56
C ARG A 215 -15.62 -0.87 -1.70
N MET A 216 -14.46 -0.19 -1.83
CA MET A 216 -13.16 -0.87 -1.86
C MET A 216 -12.96 -1.76 -0.63
N ALA A 217 -13.32 -1.27 0.57
CA ALA A 217 -13.12 -2.00 1.82
C ALA A 217 -13.89 -3.33 1.89
N VAL A 218 -15.01 -3.46 1.16
CA VAL A 218 -15.90 -4.64 1.22
C VAL A 218 -15.90 -5.47 -0.06
N ASP A 219 -15.59 -4.87 -1.21
CA ASP A 219 -15.61 -5.56 -2.51
C ASP A 219 -14.26 -6.20 -2.87
N GLN A 220 -13.16 -5.76 -2.25
CA GLN A 220 -11.87 -6.40 -2.39
C GLN A 220 -11.82 -7.72 -1.64
N PRO A 221 -11.26 -8.78 -2.24
CA PRO A 221 -10.92 -9.98 -1.48
C PRO A 221 -9.88 -9.65 -0.41
N LEU A 222 -10.16 -10.02 0.83
CA LEU A 222 -9.27 -9.85 1.98
C LEU A 222 -8.81 -11.21 2.56
N GLY A 223 -9.11 -12.32 1.85
CA GLY A 223 -8.81 -13.67 2.34
C GLY A 223 -9.42 -13.89 3.71
N ASP A 224 -8.59 -14.38 4.66
CA ASP A 224 -8.99 -14.59 6.05
C ASP A 224 -8.60 -13.43 6.98
N LEU A 225 -8.17 -12.28 6.44
CA LEU A 225 -7.96 -11.09 7.27
C LEU A 225 -9.31 -10.52 7.73
N THR A 226 -9.29 -9.91 8.91
CA THR A 226 -10.49 -9.25 9.43
C THR A 226 -10.87 -8.07 8.55
N VAL A 227 -12.09 -8.09 8.01
CA VAL A 227 -12.68 -6.98 7.26
C VAL A 227 -12.92 -5.81 8.20
N VAL A 228 -12.49 -4.63 7.81
CA VAL A 228 -12.75 -3.37 8.50
C VAL A 228 -13.65 -2.55 7.58
N GLU A 229 -14.88 -2.33 8.02
CA GLU A 229 -15.77 -1.40 7.31
C GLU A 229 -15.26 0.02 7.52
N THR A 230 -15.19 0.77 6.43
CA THR A 230 -14.76 2.17 6.43
C THR A 230 -15.91 3.04 5.96
N SER A 231 -16.06 4.21 6.53
CA SER A 231 -17.04 5.21 6.08
C SER A 231 -16.33 6.36 5.38
N TRP A 232 -16.78 6.68 4.20
CA TRP A 232 -16.20 7.75 3.38
C TRP A 232 -17.27 8.74 2.96
N ASP A 233 -16.94 10.01 3.09
CA ASP A 233 -17.70 11.13 2.52
C ASP A 233 -16.77 12.05 1.71
N ALA A 234 -17.34 13.08 1.14
CA ALA A 234 -16.61 14.04 0.31
C ALA A 234 -15.56 14.82 1.12
N GLU A 235 -15.83 15.13 2.39
CA GLU A 235 -14.91 15.88 3.26
C GLU A 235 -13.68 15.02 3.62
N ARG A 236 -13.89 13.79 4.04
CA ARG A 236 -12.81 12.83 4.34
C ARG A 236 -11.96 12.55 3.10
N LEU A 237 -12.60 12.38 1.94
CA LEU A 237 -11.85 12.16 0.69
C LEU A 237 -10.98 13.39 0.35
N ARG A 238 -11.53 14.60 0.48
CA ARG A 238 -10.80 15.85 0.24
C ARG A 238 -9.61 15.99 1.19
N GLU A 239 -9.78 15.67 2.46
CA GLU A 239 -8.70 15.74 3.44
C GLU A 239 -7.59 14.72 3.13
N ARG A 240 -7.96 13.49 2.74
CA ARG A 240 -6.98 12.50 2.27
C ARG A 240 -6.21 12.99 1.04
N GLU A 241 -6.89 13.57 0.05
CA GLU A 241 -6.22 14.16 -1.12
C GLU A 241 -5.26 15.27 -0.70
N ARG A 242 -5.70 16.19 0.18
CA ARG A 242 -4.86 17.27 0.70
C ARG A 242 -3.56 16.76 1.31
N VAL A 243 -3.64 15.76 2.19
CA VAL A 243 -2.46 15.16 2.84
C VAL A 243 -1.57 14.49 1.80
N THR A 244 -2.14 13.69 0.91
CA THR A 244 -1.36 13.00 -0.12
C THR A 244 -0.66 13.97 -1.07
N LEU A 245 -1.30 15.08 -1.44
CA LEU A 245 -0.76 16.10 -2.33
C LEU A 245 0.41 16.90 -1.74
N LEU A 246 0.65 16.82 -0.43
CA LEU A 246 1.84 17.44 0.18
C LEU A 246 3.15 16.87 -0.40
N THR A 247 3.18 15.57 -0.61
CA THR A 247 4.39 14.85 -1.01
C THR A 247 4.27 14.19 -2.37
N ASN A 248 3.05 13.98 -2.88
CA ASN A 248 2.79 13.26 -4.13
C ASN A 248 2.11 14.14 -5.18
N ARG A 249 2.26 13.75 -6.44
CA ARG A 249 1.33 14.07 -7.53
C ARG A 249 0.26 13.01 -7.53
N LEU A 250 -1.00 13.40 -7.62
CA LEU A 250 -2.14 12.47 -7.74
C LEU A 250 -2.72 12.54 -9.15
N PHE A 251 -2.98 11.37 -9.73
CA PHE A 251 -3.59 11.21 -11.03
C PHE A 251 -4.86 10.38 -10.90
N HIS A 252 -5.96 10.93 -11.37
CA HIS A 252 -7.26 10.29 -11.29
C HIS A 252 -7.83 10.02 -12.68
N ALA A 253 -8.46 8.87 -12.82
CA ALA A 253 -9.37 8.59 -13.91
C ALA A 253 -10.67 8.05 -13.33
N VAL A 254 -11.81 8.61 -13.73
CA VAL A 254 -13.13 8.08 -13.38
C VAL A 254 -13.94 7.83 -14.62
N VAL A 255 -14.86 6.87 -14.53
CA VAL A 255 -15.91 6.68 -15.53
C VAL A 255 -17.23 7.12 -14.94
N ARG A 256 -17.89 8.06 -15.60
CA ARG A 256 -19.23 8.51 -15.28
C ARG A 256 -20.25 7.87 -16.21
N HIS A 257 -21.31 7.32 -15.64
CA HIS A 257 -22.47 6.85 -16.41
C HIS A 257 -23.35 8.06 -16.72
N VAL A 258 -23.35 8.51 -17.96
CA VAL A 258 -23.97 9.77 -18.42
C VAL A 258 -25.46 9.86 -18.09
N PRO A 259 -26.30 8.81 -18.33
CA PRO A 259 -27.73 8.90 -18.05
C PRO A 259 -28.10 9.11 -16.59
N SER A 260 -27.32 8.58 -15.64
CA SER A 260 -27.59 8.70 -14.18
C SER A 260 -26.70 9.71 -13.48
N GLY A 261 -25.60 10.16 -14.08
CA GLY A 261 -24.56 10.95 -13.43
C GLY A 261 -23.69 10.18 -12.45
N THR A 262 -23.87 8.85 -12.32
CA THR A 262 -23.15 8.02 -11.35
C THR A 262 -21.67 7.88 -11.71
N VAL A 263 -20.77 8.10 -10.75
CA VAL A 263 -19.35 7.72 -10.87
C VAL A 263 -19.26 6.20 -10.75
N ALA A 264 -19.11 5.52 -11.88
CA ALA A 264 -19.23 4.07 -12.00
C ALA A 264 -17.92 3.32 -11.77
N ALA A 265 -16.78 3.98 -11.98
CA ALA A 265 -15.45 3.41 -11.78
C ALA A 265 -14.42 4.49 -11.48
N VAL A 266 -13.36 4.10 -10.79
CA VAL A 266 -12.19 4.96 -10.50
C VAL A 266 -10.89 4.20 -10.67
N SER A 267 -9.83 4.92 -11.05
CA SER A 267 -8.43 4.51 -10.96
C SER A 267 -7.63 5.70 -10.42
N GLU A 268 -6.85 5.48 -9.38
CA GLU A 268 -6.02 6.50 -8.74
C GLU A 268 -4.55 6.06 -8.77
N MET A 269 -3.66 6.99 -9.11
CA MET A 269 -2.21 6.78 -9.10
C MET A 269 -1.53 7.92 -8.36
N ALA A 270 -0.42 7.60 -7.66
CA ALA A 270 0.40 8.57 -6.96
C ALA A 270 1.86 8.47 -7.39
N LEU A 271 2.56 9.60 -7.42
CA LEU A 271 3.99 9.70 -7.69
C LEU A 271 4.64 10.61 -6.68
N ASP A 272 5.62 10.10 -5.94
CA ASP A 272 6.42 10.91 -5.02
C ASP A 272 7.12 12.05 -5.76
N ARG A 273 7.01 13.28 -5.23
CA ARG A 273 7.58 14.50 -5.83
C ARG A 273 9.08 14.63 -5.60
N SER A 274 9.58 14.03 -4.52
CA SER A 274 10.96 14.15 -4.07
C SER A 274 11.90 13.19 -4.79
N ASN A 275 11.35 12.08 -5.34
CA ASN A 275 12.14 11.03 -5.98
C ASN A 275 11.89 10.97 -7.50
N PRO A 276 12.84 11.47 -8.33
CA PRO A 276 12.68 11.46 -9.80
C PRO A 276 12.71 10.05 -10.41
N GLU A 277 13.16 9.03 -9.66
CA GLU A 277 13.22 7.64 -10.06
C GLU A 277 12.07 6.80 -9.48
N ALA A 278 11.13 7.43 -8.74
CA ALA A 278 10.04 6.74 -8.08
C ALA A 278 9.22 5.89 -9.06
N PHE A 279 8.75 4.76 -8.58
CA PHE A 279 7.61 4.10 -9.20
C PHE A 279 6.37 4.99 -9.05
N VAL A 280 5.49 4.92 -10.04
CA VAL A 280 4.13 5.42 -9.87
C VAL A 280 3.33 4.33 -9.16
N ASP A 281 2.79 4.63 -8.00
CA ASP A 281 1.97 3.69 -7.25
C ASP A 281 0.53 3.73 -7.76
N GLN A 282 0.04 2.61 -8.26
CA GLN A 282 -1.37 2.45 -8.60
C GLN A 282 -2.13 2.10 -7.31
N TYR A 283 -2.87 3.05 -6.80
CA TYR A 283 -3.74 2.87 -5.65
C TYR A 283 -5.05 2.15 -6.04
N ASP A 284 -6.18 2.75 -5.76
CA ASP A 284 -7.47 2.11 -5.97
C ASP A 284 -7.81 1.91 -7.45
N THR A 285 -8.41 0.78 -7.76
CA THR A 285 -9.16 0.55 -8.99
C THR A 285 -10.40 -0.25 -8.67
N ILE A 286 -11.56 0.34 -8.84
CA ILE A 286 -12.84 -0.32 -8.58
C ILE A 286 -13.89 0.07 -9.61
N VAL A 287 -14.81 -0.86 -9.86
CA VAL A 287 -16.02 -0.67 -10.68
C VAL A 287 -17.22 -1.06 -9.83
N LEU A 288 -18.23 -0.20 -9.74
CA LEU A 288 -19.48 -0.51 -9.07
C LEU A 288 -20.11 -1.79 -9.63
N PRO A 289 -20.64 -2.69 -8.79
CA PRO A 289 -21.17 -3.99 -9.21
C PRO A 289 -22.17 -3.90 -10.36
N GLU A 290 -23.10 -2.93 -10.32
CA GLU A 290 -24.14 -2.70 -11.34
C GLU A 290 -23.62 -2.22 -12.68
N HIS A 291 -22.36 -1.77 -12.73
CA HIS A 291 -21.70 -1.30 -13.95
C HIS A 291 -20.62 -2.27 -14.46
N ARG A 292 -20.42 -3.44 -13.82
CA ARG A 292 -19.44 -4.45 -14.24
C ARG A 292 -19.83 -5.10 -15.58
N GLY A 293 -18.89 -5.82 -16.20
CA GLY A 293 -19.08 -6.50 -17.48
C GLY A 293 -18.97 -5.61 -18.73
N ARG A 294 -18.62 -4.33 -18.58
CA ARG A 294 -18.52 -3.31 -19.64
C ARG A 294 -17.08 -2.83 -19.90
N ARG A 295 -16.08 -3.55 -19.42
CA ARG A 295 -14.65 -3.18 -19.55
C ARG A 295 -14.27 -1.88 -18.84
N LEU A 296 -15.05 -1.36 -17.87
CA LEU A 296 -14.78 -0.07 -17.22
C LEU A 296 -13.47 -0.08 -16.41
N GLY A 297 -13.08 -1.22 -15.80
CA GLY A 297 -11.79 -1.34 -15.11
C GLY A 297 -10.62 -1.14 -16.08
N MET A 298 -10.68 -1.73 -17.28
CA MET A 298 -9.69 -1.50 -18.33
C MET A 298 -9.71 -0.03 -18.78
N LEU A 299 -10.89 0.54 -18.93
CA LEU A 299 -11.09 1.91 -19.41
C LEU A 299 -10.43 2.93 -18.48
N VAL A 300 -10.69 2.87 -17.15
CA VAL A 300 -10.08 3.79 -16.20
C VAL A 300 -8.57 3.60 -16.07
N LYS A 301 -8.07 2.34 -16.09
CA LYS A 301 -6.64 2.07 -15.98
C LYS A 301 -5.88 2.55 -17.23
N ALA A 302 -6.37 2.25 -18.42
CA ALA A 302 -5.73 2.70 -19.67
C ALA A 302 -5.73 4.23 -19.77
N ALA A 303 -6.82 4.90 -19.37
CA ALA A 303 -6.89 6.36 -19.35
C ALA A 303 -5.86 6.96 -18.39
N ASN A 304 -5.74 6.40 -17.18
CA ASN A 304 -4.79 6.90 -16.18
C ASN A 304 -3.33 6.62 -16.58
N LEU A 305 -3.03 5.45 -17.17
CA LEU A 305 -1.72 5.17 -17.78
C LEU A 305 -1.32 6.22 -18.82
N LEU A 306 -2.24 6.59 -19.70
CA LEU A 306 -2.00 7.62 -20.72
C LEU A 306 -1.76 8.98 -20.11
N GLN A 307 -2.55 9.36 -19.10
CA GLN A 307 -2.40 10.62 -18.38
C GLN A 307 -1.02 10.71 -17.74
N VAL A 308 -0.59 9.67 -17.00
CA VAL A 308 0.73 9.63 -16.37
C VAL A 308 1.84 9.72 -17.42
N ARG A 309 1.78 8.94 -18.49
CA ARG A 309 2.77 8.98 -19.58
C ARG A 309 2.92 10.38 -20.20
N GLN A 310 1.82 11.13 -20.31
CA GLN A 310 1.84 12.49 -20.83
C GLN A 310 2.33 13.52 -19.83
N ALA A 311 1.89 13.42 -18.57
CA ALA A 311 2.23 14.38 -17.52
C ALA A 311 3.63 14.18 -16.95
N VAL A 312 4.16 12.94 -17.01
CA VAL A 312 5.47 12.53 -16.48
C VAL A 312 6.21 11.69 -17.50
N PRO A 313 6.77 12.29 -18.56
CA PRO A 313 7.50 11.53 -19.60
C PRO A 313 8.73 10.78 -19.07
N THR A 314 9.23 11.16 -17.88
CA THR A 314 10.35 10.49 -17.20
C THR A 314 9.92 9.30 -16.33
N ALA A 315 8.64 9.10 -16.09
CA ALA A 315 8.17 7.93 -15.36
C ALA A 315 8.55 6.65 -16.08
N THR A 316 9.21 5.73 -15.39
CA THR A 316 9.68 4.47 -15.97
C THR A 316 8.69 3.34 -15.80
N SER A 317 8.01 3.29 -14.67
CA SER A 317 7.20 2.13 -14.29
C SER A 317 6.06 2.49 -13.33
N ILE A 318 5.04 1.64 -13.33
CA ILE A 318 3.95 1.67 -12.36
C ILE A 318 3.94 0.35 -11.59
N VAL A 319 3.68 0.40 -10.29
CA VAL A 319 3.49 -0.78 -9.45
C VAL A 319 2.09 -0.83 -8.86
N THR A 320 1.59 -2.04 -8.62
CA THR A 320 0.26 -2.29 -8.07
C THR A 320 0.23 -3.58 -7.25
N TRP A 321 -0.63 -3.63 -6.23
CA TRP A 321 -0.84 -4.79 -5.36
C TRP A 321 -2.24 -5.34 -5.61
N ASN A 322 -2.34 -6.64 -5.78
CA ASN A 322 -3.64 -7.28 -5.99
C ASN A 322 -3.67 -8.65 -5.31
N ALA A 323 -4.72 -8.90 -4.55
CA ALA A 323 -4.99 -10.22 -4.00
C ALA A 323 -4.89 -11.30 -5.08
N ALA A 324 -4.17 -12.39 -4.80
CA ALA A 324 -3.99 -13.49 -5.75
C ALA A 324 -5.30 -14.16 -6.15
N GLU A 325 -6.35 -14.01 -5.33
CA GLU A 325 -7.71 -14.47 -5.61
C GLU A 325 -8.53 -13.49 -6.47
N ASN A 326 -8.10 -12.24 -6.63
CA ASN A 326 -8.78 -11.22 -7.46
C ASN A 326 -8.47 -11.42 -8.95
N ARG A 327 -8.92 -12.55 -9.50
CA ARG A 327 -8.65 -12.94 -10.90
C ARG A 327 -9.04 -11.86 -11.90
N TYR A 328 -10.17 -11.19 -11.67
CA TYR A 328 -10.65 -10.15 -12.57
C TYR A 328 -9.63 -8.99 -12.70
N MET A 329 -9.12 -8.49 -11.58
CA MET A 329 -8.15 -7.40 -11.61
C MET A 329 -6.78 -7.85 -12.13
N LEU A 330 -6.38 -9.09 -11.81
CA LEU A 330 -5.16 -9.69 -12.37
C LEU A 330 -5.23 -9.81 -13.89
N GLU A 331 -6.36 -10.26 -14.44
CA GLU A 331 -6.58 -10.36 -15.91
C GLU A 331 -6.52 -8.98 -16.58
N VAL A 332 -7.08 -7.93 -15.95
CA VAL A 332 -6.99 -6.55 -16.47
C VAL A 332 -5.54 -6.07 -16.48
N ASN A 333 -4.80 -6.31 -15.39
CA ASN A 333 -3.40 -5.92 -15.30
C ASN A 333 -2.52 -6.67 -16.31
N GLU A 334 -2.66 -7.99 -16.40
CA GLU A 334 -1.91 -8.82 -17.35
C GLU A 334 -2.20 -8.42 -18.81
N ALA A 335 -3.47 -8.11 -19.13
CA ALA A 335 -3.84 -7.65 -20.47
C ALA A 335 -3.22 -6.28 -20.82
N LEU A 336 -2.94 -5.42 -19.82
CA LEU A 336 -2.19 -4.18 -20.03
C LEU A 336 -0.67 -4.39 -20.07
N GLY A 337 -0.17 -5.53 -19.62
CA GLY A 337 1.26 -5.85 -19.62
C GLY A 337 1.93 -5.70 -18.24
N PHE A 338 1.15 -5.65 -17.16
CA PHE A 338 1.73 -5.79 -15.82
C PHE A 338 2.24 -7.22 -15.61
N TYR A 339 3.39 -7.35 -14.99
CA TYR A 339 4.00 -8.63 -14.64
C TYR A 339 4.42 -8.66 -13.17
N PRO A 340 4.40 -9.84 -12.52
CA PRO A 340 4.73 -9.93 -11.10
C PRO A 340 6.22 -9.67 -10.84
N ILE A 341 6.52 -8.93 -9.76
CA ILE A 341 7.89 -8.65 -9.30
C ILE A 341 8.15 -9.13 -7.88
N LEU A 342 7.14 -9.08 -7.00
CA LEU A 342 7.20 -9.54 -5.62
C LEU A 342 5.90 -10.22 -5.22
N ILE A 343 5.94 -10.91 -4.10
CA ILE A 343 4.79 -11.45 -3.39
C ILE A 343 4.69 -10.73 -2.04
N SER A 344 3.49 -10.27 -1.68
CA SER A 344 3.19 -9.67 -0.38
C SER A 344 2.23 -10.58 0.40
N GLY A 345 2.61 -10.98 1.60
CA GLY A 345 1.78 -11.77 2.51
C GLY A 345 1.18 -10.91 3.61
N GLY A 346 -0.14 -10.89 3.73
CA GLY A 346 -0.86 -10.27 4.82
C GLY A 346 -1.06 -11.26 5.97
N PHE A 347 -0.49 -10.92 7.13
CA PHE A 347 -0.54 -11.73 8.35
C PHE A 347 -1.36 -11.03 9.42
N GLU A 348 -2.10 -11.80 10.23
CA GLU A 348 -2.91 -11.28 11.33
C GLU A 348 -2.84 -12.19 12.56
N ALA A 349 -2.87 -11.58 13.75
CA ALA A 349 -3.11 -12.26 15.01
C ALA A 349 -4.12 -11.48 15.85
N GLN A 350 -5.04 -12.22 16.49
CA GLN A 350 -5.85 -11.71 17.60
C GLN A 350 -5.05 -11.84 18.90
N LEU A 351 -4.97 -10.76 19.67
CA LEU A 351 -4.30 -10.76 20.96
C LEU A 351 -5.29 -11.21 22.02
N SER A 352 -4.95 -12.25 22.78
CA SER A 352 -5.75 -12.62 23.96
C SER A 352 -5.56 -11.60 25.07
N SER A 353 -6.62 -11.31 25.83
CA SER A 353 -6.60 -10.39 26.99
C SER A 353 -5.54 -10.72 28.05
N ALA A 354 -4.89 -11.87 27.97
CA ALA A 354 -3.84 -12.32 28.88
C ALA A 354 -2.42 -11.85 28.49
N VAL A 355 -2.25 -11.21 27.32
CA VAL A 355 -0.93 -10.82 26.79
C VAL A 355 -0.62 -9.33 27.02
N LEU A 356 -1.63 -8.54 27.41
CA LEU A 356 -1.45 -7.12 27.70
C LEU A 356 -1.22 -6.92 29.19
N PRO A 357 -0.14 -6.27 29.64
CA PRO A 357 -0.01 -5.85 31.03
C PRO A 357 -1.11 -4.83 31.34
N HIS A 358 -1.74 -4.95 32.50
CA HIS A 358 -2.75 -4.04 33.04
C HIS A 358 -2.14 -2.69 33.40
#